data_d2c3a7729ccdf276c651695ad4fcf199
#
_entry.id   d2c3a7729ccdf276c651695ad4fcf199
#
_cell.length_a   1.000
_cell.length_b   1.000
_cell.length_c   1.000
_cell.angle_alpha   90.00
_cell.angle_beta   90.00
_cell.angle_gamma   90.00
#
_symmetry.space_group_name_H-M   'P 1'
#
loop_
_entity.id
_entity.type
_entity.pdbx_description
1 polymer ?
#
loop_
_entity_poly.entity_id
_entity_poly.type
_entity_poly.pdbx_seq_one_letter_code
_entity_poly.pdbx_strand_id
1 'polypeptide(L)'
;PLYSSAASDVYKRQLFIQSHVHQHAELGWVLDCYSMFGELSRMTQFKDKSAKNADNINGGLFTYPALMAADILLYQPDLVPVGEDQKQHVELCHTIARRFNGIYGDVFKLPEPFVPKVGARIMSLTNPTAKMSKSENEDTGRILLMDTPETIMRQFKRAITDSDTENCVRFDRENKPGVANLMTIYSAVTGKTFDQIETEFAGCGYGKFKPAVGEAVVETLRPIREEATRLMKDKGYLESVYKAGAEKAGYVAEKTLRKVYKKVGFVAR
;
A
#
# COMPACT_ATOMS: atom_id res chain seq x y z
N PRO A 1 2.15 19.45 3.75
CA PRO A 1 2.87 20.02 2.60
C PRO A 1 3.72 19.03 1.83
N LEU A 2 4.14 17.88 2.39
CA LEU A 2 4.94 16.88 1.69
C LEU A 2 4.15 16.09 0.61
N TYR A 3 2.83 16.16 0.63
CA TYR A 3 1.99 15.48 -0.37
C TYR A 3 1.72 16.33 -1.62
N SER A 4 1.81 17.64 -1.54
CA SER A 4 1.51 18.52 -2.68
C SER A 4 2.61 18.52 -3.74
N SER A 5 3.89 18.47 -3.35
CA SER A 5 5.00 18.41 -4.29
C SER A 5 5.10 17.06 -5.02
N ALA A 6 4.70 15.98 -4.35
CA ALA A 6 4.65 14.66 -4.94
C ALA A 6 3.44 14.46 -5.87
N ALA A 7 2.34 15.20 -5.67
CA ALA A 7 1.15 15.14 -6.51
C ALA A 7 1.28 15.96 -7.80
N SER A 8 2.14 17.00 -7.82
CA SER A 8 2.25 17.95 -8.93
C SER A 8 3.10 17.47 -10.10
N ASP A 9 3.87 16.40 -9.95
CA ASP A 9 4.78 15.94 -11.02
C ASP A 9 4.17 14.79 -11.85
N VAL A 10 3.06 15.10 -12.53
CA VAL A 10 2.36 14.18 -13.46
C VAL A 10 3.30 13.67 -14.55
N TYR A 11 4.37 14.39 -14.87
CA TYR A 11 5.36 14.00 -15.86
C TYR A 11 6.34 12.92 -15.37
N LYS A 12 6.49 12.75 -14.04
CA LYS A 12 7.39 11.77 -13.44
C LYS A 12 6.67 10.50 -12.95
N ARG A 13 5.33 10.49 -12.98
CA ARG A 13 4.54 9.33 -12.55
C ARG A 13 3.81 8.72 -13.72
N GLN A 14 3.82 7.40 -13.77
CA GLN A 14 3.06 6.63 -14.74
C GLN A 14 2.02 5.81 -13.98
N LEU A 15 0.75 5.91 -14.41
CA LEU A 15 -0.31 5.03 -13.99
C LEU A 15 -0.67 4.12 -15.16
N PHE A 16 -0.58 2.82 -14.97
CA PHE A 16 -0.91 1.84 -16.00
C PHE A 16 -1.45 0.55 -15.38
N ILE A 17 -2.11 -0.26 -16.20
CA ILE A 17 -2.56 -1.59 -15.82
C ILE A 17 -1.42 -2.55 -16.13
N GLN A 18 -0.97 -3.33 -15.14
CA GLN A 18 0.16 -4.25 -15.26
C GLN A 18 0.02 -5.20 -16.46
N SER A 19 -1.16 -5.78 -16.67
CA SER A 19 -1.42 -6.69 -17.79
C SER A 19 -1.35 -6.06 -19.18
N HIS A 20 -1.32 -4.71 -19.27
CA HIS A 20 -1.09 -4.00 -20.54
C HIS A 20 0.38 -3.90 -20.91
N VAL A 21 1.28 -4.29 -20.00
CA VAL A 21 2.73 -4.31 -20.18
C VAL A 21 3.20 -5.75 -20.03
N HIS A 22 3.13 -6.52 -21.12
CA HIS A 22 3.39 -7.97 -21.13
C HIS A 22 4.79 -8.36 -20.64
N GLN A 23 5.74 -7.44 -20.69
CA GLN A 23 7.11 -7.62 -20.21
C GLN A 23 7.17 -8.05 -18.73
N HIS A 24 6.18 -7.67 -17.92
CA HIS A 24 6.09 -8.12 -16.52
C HIS A 24 5.96 -9.64 -16.43
N ALA A 25 5.06 -10.22 -17.19
CA ALA A 25 4.86 -11.68 -17.20
C ALA A 25 6.04 -12.40 -17.85
N GLU A 26 6.61 -11.87 -18.92
CA GLU A 26 7.75 -12.44 -19.62
C GLU A 26 9.00 -12.46 -18.72
N LEU A 27 9.31 -11.35 -18.05
CA LEU A 27 10.42 -11.32 -17.10
C LEU A 27 10.11 -12.17 -15.85
N GLY A 28 8.87 -12.15 -15.37
CA GLY A 28 8.43 -12.97 -14.25
C GLY A 28 8.75 -14.44 -14.46
N TRP A 29 8.42 -14.98 -15.62
CA TRP A 29 8.76 -16.36 -16.01
C TRP A 29 10.28 -16.60 -16.00
N VAL A 30 11.07 -15.69 -16.57
CA VAL A 30 12.54 -15.83 -16.54
C VAL A 30 13.04 -15.84 -15.09
N LEU A 31 12.56 -14.94 -14.24
CA LEU A 31 12.99 -14.84 -12.85
C LEU A 31 12.53 -16.03 -11.99
N ASP A 32 11.42 -16.68 -12.33
CA ASP A 32 11.01 -17.93 -11.69
C ASP A 32 12.09 -19.00 -11.80
N CYS A 33 12.81 -19.07 -12.93
CA CYS A 33 13.92 -19.98 -13.12
C CYS A 33 15.15 -19.69 -12.21
N TYR A 34 15.21 -18.50 -11.64
CA TYR A 34 16.26 -18.04 -10.70
C TYR A 34 15.75 -17.89 -9.26
N SER A 35 14.49 -18.23 -9.01
CA SER A 35 13.87 -18.21 -7.68
C SER A 35 13.96 -19.59 -7.06
N MET A 36 14.55 -19.70 -5.86
CA MET A 36 14.74 -21.00 -5.23
C MET A 36 13.50 -21.39 -4.43
N PHE A 37 13.06 -22.65 -4.57
CA PHE A 37 11.93 -23.20 -3.83
C PHE A 37 12.01 -22.94 -2.32
N GLY A 38 13.20 -23.15 -1.74
CA GLY A 38 13.42 -22.92 -0.31
C GLY A 38 13.32 -21.46 0.12
N GLU A 39 13.55 -20.49 -0.78
CA GLU A 39 13.36 -19.07 -0.52
C GLU A 39 11.87 -18.72 -0.56
N LEU A 40 11.17 -19.12 -1.60
CA LEU A 40 9.74 -18.88 -1.78
C LEU A 40 8.92 -19.54 -0.65
N SER A 41 9.21 -20.78 -0.28
CA SER A 41 8.50 -21.50 0.79
C SER A 41 8.70 -20.89 2.19
N ARG A 42 9.77 -20.14 2.40
CA ARG A 42 10.05 -19.45 3.68
C ARG A 42 9.42 -18.07 3.77
N MET A 43 8.85 -17.52 2.68
CA MET A 43 8.19 -16.23 2.71
C MET A 43 7.05 -16.21 3.74
N THR A 44 7.06 -15.22 4.61
CA THR A 44 6.04 -15.07 5.68
C THR A 44 4.64 -14.99 5.08
N GLN A 45 4.47 -14.21 4.04
CA GLN A 45 3.17 -14.07 3.35
C GLN A 45 2.69 -15.37 2.71
N PHE A 46 3.59 -16.21 2.19
CA PHE A 46 3.22 -17.53 1.68
C PHE A 46 2.69 -18.42 2.81
N LYS A 47 3.41 -18.48 3.94
CA LYS A 47 2.99 -19.26 5.12
C LYS A 47 1.64 -18.80 5.66
N ASP A 48 1.45 -17.50 5.83
CA ASP A 48 0.21 -16.92 6.38
C ASP A 48 -1.00 -17.17 5.46
N LYS A 49 -0.82 -17.00 4.15
CA LYS A 49 -1.90 -17.21 3.19
C LYS A 49 -2.22 -18.69 3.00
N SER A 50 -1.20 -19.56 3.00
CA SER A 50 -1.38 -21.02 2.91
C SER A 50 -2.11 -21.55 4.14
N ALA A 51 -1.80 -21.05 5.34
CA ALA A 51 -2.50 -21.43 6.57
C ALA A 51 -3.98 -21.00 6.57
N LYS A 52 -4.30 -19.82 5.97
CA LYS A 52 -5.67 -19.29 5.90
C LYS A 52 -6.51 -19.95 4.79
N ASN A 53 -5.90 -20.44 3.73
CA ASN A 53 -6.56 -21.00 2.54
C ASN A 53 -5.94 -22.35 2.15
N ALA A 54 -5.93 -23.30 3.08
CA ALA A 54 -5.28 -24.59 2.91
C ALA A 54 -5.76 -25.36 1.66
N ASP A 55 -7.03 -25.17 1.28
CA ASP A 55 -7.66 -25.85 0.13
C ASP A 55 -7.34 -25.17 -1.23
N ASN A 56 -6.67 -24.03 -1.25
CA ASN A 56 -6.35 -23.28 -2.47
C ASN A 56 -4.92 -22.78 -2.51
N ILE A 57 -3.96 -23.67 -2.29
CA ILE A 57 -2.53 -23.37 -2.45
C ILE A 57 -2.15 -23.65 -3.90
N ASN A 58 -2.23 -22.64 -4.75
CA ASN A 58 -1.94 -22.76 -6.18
C ASN A 58 -0.54 -22.21 -6.53
N GLY A 59 -0.08 -22.50 -7.77
CA GLY A 59 1.22 -22.05 -8.25
C GLY A 59 1.41 -20.52 -8.17
N GLY A 60 0.37 -19.75 -8.50
CA GLY A 60 0.43 -18.29 -8.44
C GLY A 60 0.67 -17.75 -7.03
N LEU A 61 0.09 -18.40 -6.00
CA LEU A 61 0.37 -18.03 -4.60
C LEU A 61 1.84 -18.29 -4.22
N PHE A 62 2.47 -19.28 -4.83
CA PHE A 62 3.85 -19.63 -4.57
C PHE A 62 4.83 -18.73 -5.34
N THR A 63 4.54 -18.41 -6.61
CA THR A 63 5.49 -17.75 -7.51
C THR A 63 5.26 -16.24 -7.67
N TYR A 64 4.16 -15.63 -7.14
CA TYR A 64 3.95 -14.20 -7.27
C TYR A 64 5.12 -13.31 -6.78
N PRO A 65 6.00 -13.73 -5.83
CA PRO A 65 7.15 -12.91 -5.47
C PRO A 65 8.16 -12.73 -6.61
N ALA A 66 8.27 -13.70 -7.53
CA ALA A 66 9.09 -13.56 -8.73
C ALA A 66 8.45 -12.59 -9.74
N LEU A 67 7.12 -12.60 -9.89
CA LEU A 67 6.41 -11.61 -10.68
C LEU A 67 6.57 -10.20 -10.08
N MET A 68 6.47 -10.06 -8.75
CA MET A 68 6.75 -8.79 -8.08
C MET A 68 8.22 -8.34 -8.28
N ALA A 69 9.18 -9.26 -8.30
CA ALA A 69 10.55 -8.92 -8.65
C ALA A 69 10.66 -8.41 -10.09
N ALA A 70 9.92 -8.98 -11.04
CA ALA A 70 9.84 -8.47 -12.41
C ALA A 70 9.22 -7.07 -12.47
N ASP A 71 8.13 -6.81 -11.71
CA ASP A 71 7.51 -5.49 -11.59
C ASP A 71 8.51 -4.41 -11.17
N ILE A 72 9.47 -4.76 -10.35
CA ILE A 72 10.51 -3.87 -9.84
C ILE A 72 11.68 -3.78 -10.84
N LEU A 73 12.26 -4.90 -11.23
CA LEU A 73 13.53 -4.96 -11.96
C LEU A 73 13.42 -4.45 -13.40
N LEU A 74 12.24 -4.52 -14.03
CA LEU A 74 12.03 -3.93 -15.35
C LEU A 74 12.38 -2.44 -15.40
N TYR A 75 12.15 -1.73 -14.30
CA TYR A 75 12.32 -0.27 -14.21
C TYR A 75 13.63 0.17 -13.56
N GLN A 76 14.48 -0.77 -13.13
CA GLN A 76 15.81 -0.50 -12.58
C GLN A 76 15.83 0.54 -11.44
N PRO A 77 14.96 0.47 -10.44
CA PRO A 77 14.96 1.43 -9.35
C PRO A 77 16.15 1.21 -8.40
N ASP A 78 16.59 2.28 -7.75
CA ASP A 78 17.53 2.20 -6.64
C ASP A 78 16.79 1.91 -5.32
N LEU A 79 15.60 2.54 -5.15
CA LEU A 79 14.78 2.40 -3.95
C LEU A 79 13.35 1.99 -4.29
N VAL A 80 12.77 1.12 -3.48
CA VAL A 80 11.37 0.67 -3.61
C VAL A 80 10.61 1.05 -2.34
N PRO A 81 9.71 2.06 -2.39
CA PRO A 81 8.89 2.42 -1.24
C PRO A 81 7.89 1.31 -0.92
N VAL A 82 7.98 0.76 0.28
CA VAL A 82 7.11 -0.34 0.73
C VAL A 82 6.76 -0.19 2.21
N GLY A 83 5.65 -0.82 2.61
CA GLY A 83 5.37 -1.07 4.02
C GLY A 83 6.26 -2.18 4.58
N GLU A 84 6.38 -2.26 5.91
CA GLU A 84 7.21 -3.26 6.59
C GLU A 84 6.84 -4.70 6.18
N ASP A 85 5.56 -4.96 5.91
CA ASP A 85 5.04 -6.26 5.46
C ASP A 85 5.52 -6.68 4.05
N GLN A 86 6.01 -5.74 3.24
CA GLN A 86 6.54 -5.99 1.89
C GLN A 86 8.07 -5.97 1.81
N LYS A 87 8.75 -5.63 2.89
CA LYS A 87 10.22 -5.55 2.94
C LYS A 87 10.87 -6.86 2.50
N GLN A 88 10.37 -7.99 3.01
CA GLN A 88 10.88 -9.32 2.66
C GLN A 88 10.79 -9.62 1.15
N HIS A 89 9.76 -9.11 0.46
CA HIS A 89 9.64 -9.27 -1.00
C HIS A 89 10.71 -8.49 -1.76
N VAL A 90 11.04 -7.28 -1.31
CA VAL A 90 12.12 -6.48 -1.93
C VAL A 90 13.48 -7.10 -1.66
N GLU A 91 13.71 -7.66 -0.47
CA GLU A 91 14.93 -8.42 -0.14
C GLU A 91 15.08 -9.68 -1.01
N LEU A 92 13.97 -10.38 -1.29
CA LEU A 92 13.96 -11.50 -2.24
C LEU A 92 14.26 -11.02 -3.67
N CYS A 93 13.65 -9.92 -4.11
CA CYS A 93 13.93 -9.29 -5.40
C CYS A 93 15.42 -8.96 -5.54
N HIS A 94 16.03 -8.34 -4.53
CA HIS A 94 17.46 -8.08 -4.47
C HIS A 94 18.28 -9.37 -4.62
N THR A 95 17.89 -10.43 -3.91
CA THR A 95 18.58 -11.74 -3.95
C THR A 95 18.50 -12.38 -5.33
N ILE A 96 17.34 -12.35 -5.99
CA ILE A 96 17.15 -12.86 -7.35
C ILE A 96 17.99 -12.05 -8.34
N ALA A 97 17.96 -10.71 -8.26
CA ALA A 97 18.75 -9.82 -9.12
C ALA A 97 20.26 -10.08 -8.97
N ARG A 98 20.75 -10.21 -7.72
CA ARG A 98 22.16 -10.51 -7.44
C ARG A 98 22.57 -11.87 -8.01
N ARG A 99 21.73 -12.90 -7.88
CA ARG A 99 21.97 -14.23 -8.45
C ARG A 99 22.05 -14.18 -9.96
N PHE A 100 21.10 -13.50 -10.61
CA PHE A 100 21.08 -13.32 -12.05
C PHE A 100 22.34 -12.58 -12.54
N ASN A 101 22.69 -11.48 -11.89
CA ASN A 101 23.90 -10.72 -12.21
C ASN A 101 25.18 -11.53 -12.02
N GLY A 102 25.22 -12.41 -11.01
CA GLY A 102 26.37 -13.30 -10.77
C GLY A 102 26.63 -14.29 -11.93
N ILE A 103 25.58 -14.65 -12.67
CA ILE A 103 25.68 -15.56 -13.83
C ILE A 103 25.95 -14.80 -15.13
N TYR A 104 25.26 -13.67 -15.34
CA TYR A 104 25.20 -12.98 -16.63
C TYR A 104 25.90 -11.63 -16.68
N GLY A 105 26.52 -11.19 -15.56
CA GLY A 105 27.08 -9.84 -15.40
C GLY A 105 25.98 -8.81 -15.04
N ASP A 106 26.36 -7.55 -14.96
CA ASP A 106 25.50 -6.46 -14.49
C ASP A 106 24.32 -6.18 -15.44
N VAL A 107 23.21 -6.82 -15.21
CA VAL A 107 21.94 -6.64 -15.95
C VAL A 107 20.96 -5.79 -15.15
N PHE A 108 20.78 -6.12 -13.86
CA PHE A 108 19.86 -5.45 -12.97
C PHE A 108 20.59 -4.57 -11.96
N LYS A 109 20.02 -3.39 -11.68
CA LYS A 109 20.33 -2.68 -10.44
C LYS A 109 19.79 -3.50 -9.27
N LEU A 110 20.47 -3.44 -8.14
CA LEU A 110 20.06 -4.12 -6.91
C LEU A 110 19.17 -3.17 -6.10
N PRO A 111 17.84 -3.40 -6.06
CA PRO A 111 16.93 -2.48 -5.39
C PRO A 111 17.00 -2.65 -3.87
N GLU A 112 16.86 -1.52 -3.15
CA GLU A 112 16.79 -1.50 -1.70
C GLU A 112 15.38 -1.12 -1.23
N PRO A 113 14.86 -1.71 -0.15
CA PRO A 113 13.57 -1.33 0.40
C PRO A 113 13.66 0.04 1.08
N PHE A 114 12.75 0.93 0.77
CA PHE A 114 12.56 2.18 1.48
C PHE A 114 11.28 2.10 2.32
N VAL A 115 11.45 1.92 3.64
CA VAL A 115 10.34 1.93 4.60
C VAL A 115 10.27 3.31 5.23
N PRO A 116 9.21 4.10 4.98
CA PRO A 116 9.05 5.42 5.57
C PRO A 116 9.01 5.34 7.10
N LYS A 117 9.80 6.18 7.78
CA LYS A 117 9.80 6.27 9.25
C LYS A 117 8.52 6.85 9.83
N VAL A 118 7.74 7.54 9.02
CA VAL A 118 6.51 8.23 9.41
C VAL A 118 5.34 7.66 8.60
N GLY A 119 4.50 6.93 9.25
CA GLY A 119 3.19 6.51 8.81
C GLY A 119 2.40 6.12 10.03
N ALA A 120 1.27 6.79 10.28
CA ALA A 120 0.40 6.38 11.37
C ALA A 120 -0.09 4.95 11.08
N ARG A 121 0.22 4.01 11.97
CA ARG A 121 -0.39 2.69 11.92
C ARG A 121 -1.83 2.84 12.43
N ILE A 122 -2.75 2.99 11.50
CA ILE A 122 -4.17 3.10 11.79
C ILE A 122 -4.72 1.72 12.13
N MET A 123 -5.42 1.64 13.27
CA MET A 123 -6.04 0.42 13.75
C MET A 123 -7.52 0.40 13.38
N SER A 124 -8.14 -0.79 13.39
CA SER A 124 -9.57 -0.96 13.15
C SER A 124 -10.39 -0.16 14.16
N LEU A 125 -11.50 0.42 13.73
CA LEU A 125 -12.39 1.20 14.60
C LEU A 125 -13.16 0.30 15.57
N THR A 126 -13.38 -0.97 15.21
CA THR A 126 -14.10 -1.96 16.03
C THR A 126 -13.16 -2.92 16.77
N ASN A 127 -11.89 -2.98 16.36
CA ASN A 127 -10.86 -3.74 17.07
C ASN A 127 -9.54 -2.96 17.08
N PRO A 128 -9.34 -2.07 18.05
CA PRO A 128 -8.18 -1.19 18.09
C PRO A 128 -6.82 -1.90 18.34
N THR A 129 -6.82 -3.20 18.53
CA THR A 129 -5.61 -4.02 18.62
C THR A 129 -5.20 -4.62 17.27
N ALA A 130 -6.12 -4.65 16.29
CA ALA A 130 -5.89 -5.12 14.93
C ALA A 130 -5.66 -3.94 13.97
N LYS A 131 -4.77 -4.11 12.98
CA LYS A 131 -4.57 -3.09 11.92
C LYS A 131 -5.84 -2.97 11.07
N MET A 132 -6.25 -1.74 10.73
CA MET A 132 -7.33 -1.51 9.75
C MET A 132 -6.99 -2.17 8.42
N SER A 133 -7.87 -3.02 7.92
CA SER A 133 -7.64 -3.82 6.71
C SER A 133 -8.86 -3.82 5.80
N LYS A 134 -8.62 -3.84 4.47
CA LYS A 134 -9.69 -4.01 3.47
C LYS A 134 -10.35 -5.39 3.53
N SER A 135 -9.64 -6.39 4.01
CA SER A 135 -10.11 -7.79 4.12
C SER A 135 -10.80 -8.10 5.44
N GLU A 136 -11.07 -7.10 6.30
CA GLU A 136 -11.91 -7.31 7.47
C GLU A 136 -13.34 -7.63 7.03
N ASN A 137 -13.91 -8.71 7.63
CA ASN A 137 -15.25 -9.15 7.31
C ASN A 137 -16.35 -8.18 7.79
N GLU A 138 -15.99 -7.23 8.68
CA GLU A 138 -16.91 -6.21 9.18
C GLU A 138 -16.64 -4.86 8.51
N ASP A 139 -17.60 -4.37 7.74
CA ASP A 139 -17.55 -3.05 7.10
C ASP A 139 -17.45 -1.87 8.07
N THR A 140 -17.69 -2.12 9.37
CA THR A 140 -17.71 -1.08 10.43
C THR A 140 -16.34 -0.75 11.01
N GLY A 141 -15.35 -1.61 10.82
CA GLY A 141 -13.99 -1.43 11.36
C GLY A 141 -13.06 -0.58 10.51
N ARG A 142 -13.45 -0.23 9.29
CA ARG A 142 -12.60 0.46 8.30
C ARG A 142 -13.28 1.67 7.67
N ILE A 143 -12.48 2.60 7.16
CA ILE A 143 -12.94 3.72 6.31
C ILE A 143 -12.37 3.53 4.91
N LEU A 144 -13.22 3.58 3.90
CA LEU A 144 -12.81 3.58 2.50
C LEU A 144 -12.78 5.02 1.97
N LEU A 145 -11.88 5.31 1.01
CA LEU A 145 -11.76 6.64 0.41
C LEU A 145 -13.06 7.13 -0.25
N MET A 146 -13.87 6.19 -0.73
CA MET A 146 -15.14 6.47 -1.41
C MET A 146 -16.36 6.35 -0.52
N ASP A 147 -16.20 6.12 0.78
CA ASP A 147 -17.31 6.10 1.73
C ASP A 147 -18.01 7.46 1.77
N THR A 148 -19.36 7.43 1.89
CA THR A 148 -20.13 8.67 2.02
C THR A 148 -19.89 9.33 3.38
N PRO A 149 -20.09 10.66 3.50
CA PRO A 149 -19.97 11.36 4.77
C PRO A 149 -20.78 10.71 5.90
N GLU A 150 -22.01 10.28 5.60
CA GLU A 150 -22.92 9.63 6.55
C GLU A 150 -22.36 8.28 7.03
N THR A 151 -21.75 7.52 6.12
CA THR A 151 -21.11 6.23 6.44
C THR A 151 -19.91 6.46 7.35
N ILE A 152 -19.03 7.39 7.00
CA ILE A 152 -17.84 7.76 7.81
C ILE A 152 -18.28 8.19 9.20
N MET A 153 -19.23 9.13 9.31
CA MET A 153 -19.74 9.63 10.58
C MET A 153 -20.34 8.50 11.45
N ARG A 154 -21.09 7.60 10.82
CA ARG A 154 -21.67 6.43 11.52
C ARG A 154 -20.60 5.49 12.06
N GLN A 155 -19.52 5.25 11.29
CA GLN A 155 -18.43 4.38 11.71
C GLN A 155 -17.66 4.99 12.89
N PHE A 156 -17.34 6.29 12.87
CA PHE A 156 -16.70 6.97 13.98
C PHE A 156 -17.58 7.00 15.23
N LYS A 157 -18.89 7.21 15.11
CA LYS A 157 -19.82 7.11 16.24
C LYS A 157 -19.75 5.74 16.92
N ARG A 158 -19.61 4.67 16.13
CA ARG A 158 -19.56 3.26 16.63
C ARG A 158 -18.15 2.80 17.02
N ALA A 159 -17.12 3.60 16.75
CA ALA A 159 -15.75 3.25 17.10
C ALA A 159 -15.63 2.90 18.59
N ILE A 160 -14.88 1.85 18.88
CA ILE A 160 -14.70 1.37 20.27
C ILE A 160 -13.82 2.35 21.05
N THR A 161 -14.26 2.73 22.22
CA THR A 161 -13.53 3.51 23.23
C THR A 161 -13.78 2.87 24.60
N ASP A 162 -12.99 3.23 25.60
CA ASP A 162 -13.25 2.85 26.98
C ASP A 162 -14.49 3.56 27.56
N SER A 163 -14.77 3.34 28.86
CA SER A 163 -15.91 3.89 29.58
C SER A 163 -15.60 5.11 30.44
N ASP A 164 -14.40 5.71 30.29
CA ASP A 164 -14.04 6.91 31.07
C ASP A 164 -14.98 8.09 30.74
N THR A 165 -15.30 8.86 31.76
CA THR A 165 -16.18 10.04 31.64
C THR A 165 -15.45 11.35 31.87
N GLU A 166 -14.34 11.35 32.63
CA GLU A 166 -13.54 12.52 32.93
C GLU A 166 -12.17 12.44 32.25
N ASN A 167 -11.73 13.57 31.64
CA ASN A 167 -10.46 13.64 30.89
C ASN A 167 -10.23 12.44 29.97
N CYS A 168 -11.29 12.01 29.32
CA CYS A 168 -11.31 10.75 28.58
C CYS A 168 -10.48 10.80 27.31
N VAL A 169 -10.23 11.98 26.72
CA VAL A 169 -9.41 12.15 25.52
C VAL A 169 -7.97 12.38 25.94
N ARG A 170 -7.21 11.30 26.12
CA ARG A 170 -5.76 11.32 26.36
C ARG A 170 -5.09 10.19 25.61
N PHE A 171 -3.84 10.40 25.22
CA PHE A 171 -3.09 9.42 24.43
C PHE A 171 -2.45 8.36 25.32
N ASP A 172 -3.03 7.18 25.33
CA ASP A 172 -2.55 6.02 26.06
C ASP A 172 -2.84 4.75 25.24
N ARG A 173 -1.79 4.19 24.63
CA ARG A 173 -1.94 3.00 23.78
C ARG A 173 -2.23 1.72 24.54
N GLU A 174 -1.81 1.63 25.79
CA GLU A 174 -1.94 0.42 26.60
C GLU A 174 -3.33 0.33 27.22
N ASN A 175 -3.77 1.43 27.85
CA ASN A 175 -5.04 1.43 28.60
C ASN A 175 -6.22 1.96 27.77
N LYS A 176 -5.95 2.76 26.72
CA LYS A 176 -6.96 3.41 25.87
C LYS A 176 -6.69 3.22 24.37
N PRO A 177 -6.52 1.97 23.89
CA PRO A 177 -6.11 1.73 22.51
C PRO A 177 -7.10 2.31 21.48
N GLY A 178 -8.40 2.32 21.77
CA GLY A 178 -9.42 2.91 20.89
C GLY A 178 -9.30 4.42 20.79
N VAL A 179 -9.12 5.12 21.92
CA VAL A 179 -8.93 6.57 21.95
C VAL A 179 -7.62 6.96 21.31
N ALA A 180 -6.53 6.24 21.62
CA ALA A 180 -5.22 6.46 21.01
C ALA A 180 -5.25 6.30 19.48
N ASN A 181 -6.04 5.34 18.97
CA ASN A 181 -6.27 5.19 17.52
C ASN A 181 -7.01 6.39 16.94
N LEU A 182 -8.10 6.84 17.56
CA LEU A 182 -8.85 8.02 17.11
C LEU A 182 -8.00 9.29 17.15
N MET A 183 -7.20 9.50 18.20
CA MET A 183 -6.25 10.61 18.27
C MET A 183 -5.17 10.53 17.19
N THR A 184 -4.69 9.32 16.89
CA THR A 184 -3.73 9.09 15.79
C THR A 184 -4.34 9.48 14.44
N ILE A 185 -5.59 9.09 14.18
CA ILE A 185 -6.32 9.47 12.97
C ILE A 185 -6.50 11.01 12.92
N TYR A 186 -6.98 11.61 14.01
CA TYR A 186 -7.22 13.05 14.07
C TYR A 186 -5.93 13.84 13.86
N SER A 187 -4.83 13.43 14.50
CA SER A 187 -3.50 14.01 14.30
C SER A 187 -3.05 13.92 12.84
N ALA A 188 -3.25 12.76 12.21
CA ALA A 188 -2.84 12.53 10.83
C ALA A 188 -3.58 13.42 9.82
N VAL A 189 -4.87 13.70 10.04
CA VAL A 189 -5.70 14.51 9.12
C VAL A 189 -5.68 16.01 9.44
N THR A 190 -5.41 16.40 10.69
CA THR A 190 -5.38 17.82 11.09
C THR A 190 -3.97 18.39 11.23
N GLY A 191 -2.94 17.54 11.35
CA GLY A 191 -1.56 17.93 11.64
C GLY A 191 -1.32 18.34 13.10
N LYS A 192 -2.32 18.22 13.99
CA LYS A 192 -2.19 18.57 15.41
C LYS A 192 -1.38 17.52 16.17
N THR A 193 -0.60 17.96 17.15
CA THR A 193 0.07 17.06 18.10
C THR A 193 -0.92 16.46 19.10
N PHE A 194 -0.55 15.36 19.76
CA PHE A 194 -1.40 14.75 20.77
C PHE A 194 -1.72 15.70 21.94
N ASP A 195 -0.74 16.50 22.40
CA ASP A 195 -0.94 17.49 23.47
C ASP A 195 -1.95 18.57 23.07
N GLN A 196 -1.92 19.00 21.80
CA GLN A 196 -2.90 19.95 21.26
C GLN A 196 -4.30 19.35 21.21
N ILE A 197 -4.42 18.06 20.87
CA ILE A 197 -5.70 17.34 20.84
C ILE A 197 -6.24 17.19 22.25
N GLU A 198 -5.42 16.81 23.23
CA GLU A 198 -5.82 16.70 24.63
C GLU A 198 -6.31 18.02 25.19
N THR A 199 -5.62 19.12 24.85
CA THR A 199 -6.02 20.48 25.25
C THR A 199 -7.35 20.90 24.61
N GLU A 200 -7.53 20.63 23.33
CA GLU A 200 -8.74 20.97 22.55
C GLU A 200 -9.99 20.25 23.11
N PHE A 201 -9.81 18.99 23.53
CA PHE A 201 -10.92 18.18 24.04
C PHE A 201 -10.91 18.01 25.57
N ALA A 202 -10.14 18.86 26.27
CA ALA A 202 -10.14 18.87 27.75
C ALA A 202 -11.56 19.06 28.30
N GLY A 203 -11.98 18.18 29.21
CA GLY A 203 -13.33 18.19 29.76
C GLY A 203 -14.45 17.76 28.80
N CYS A 204 -14.13 17.36 27.58
CA CYS A 204 -15.10 16.83 26.62
C CYS A 204 -15.19 15.30 26.69
N GLY A 205 -16.41 14.77 26.59
CA GLY A 205 -16.64 13.34 26.44
C GLY A 205 -16.51 12.86 25.01
N TYR A 206 -16.53 11.53 24.82
CA TYR A 206 -16.46 10.88 23.51
C TYR A 206 -17.60 11.29 22.57
N GLY A 207 -18.74 11.76 23.10
CA GLY A 207 -19.85 12.28 22.32
C GLY A 207 -19.50 13.53 21.48
N LYS A 208 -18.48 14.31 21.89
CA LYS A 208 -17.93 15.42 21.10
C LYS A 208 -16.71 15.01 20.31
N PHE A 209 -15.84 14.19 20.89
CA PHE A 209 -14.59 13.80 20.24
C PHE A 209 -14.80 12.94 18.99
N LYS A 210 -15.59 11.86 19.07
CA LYS A 210 -15.83 10.97 17.93
C LYS A 210 -16.40 11.69 16.69
N PRO A 211 -17.43 12.54 16.82
CA PRO A 211 -17.91 13.34 15.68
C PRO A 211 -16.85 14.26 15.11
N ALA A 212 -16.05 14.93 15.94
CA ALA A 212 -14.99 15.83 15.46
C ALA A 212 -13.93 15.07 14.64
N VAL A 213 -13.54 13.87 15.07
CA VAL A 213 -12.65 13.01 14.27
C VAL A 213 -13.29 12.64 12.93
N GLY A 214 -14.58 12.24 12.95
CA GLY A 214 -15.33 11.91 11.75
C GLY A 214 -15.42 13.07 10.77
N GLU A 215 -15.74 14.26 11.24
CA GLU A 215 -15.82 15.48 10.43
C GLU A 215 -14.47 15.85 9.80
N ALA A 216 -13.38 15.78 10.58
CA ALA A 216 -12.03 16.01 10.07
C ALA A 216 -11.64 15.02 8.96
N VAL A 217 -12.01 13.75 9.10
CA VAL A 217 -11.77 12.74 8.07
C VAL A 217 -12.65 12.98 6.84
N VAL A 218 -13.94 13.30 7.01
CA VAL A 218 -14.86 13.63 5.90
C VAL A 218 -14.31 14.78 5.07
N GLU A 219 -13.86 15.86 5.73
CA GLU A 219 -13.30 17.04 5.03
C GLU A 219 -11.97 16.74 4.33
N THR A 220 -11.13 15.94 4.95
CA THR A 220 -9.84 15.51 4.34
C THR A 220 -10.07 14.65 3.10
N LEU A 221 -11.04 13.75 3.14
CA LEU A 221 -11.36 12.85 2.02
C LEU A 221 -12.29 13.49 0.97
N ARG A 222 -12.97 14.58 1.28
CA ARG A 222 -13.93 15.25 0.40
C ARG A 222 -13.32 15.56 -0.98
N PRO A 223 -12.20 16.29 -1.12
CA PRO A 223 -11.66 16.63 -2.43
C PRO A 223 -11.22 15.38 -3.23
N ILE A 224 -10.73 14.34 -2.54
CA ILE A 224 -10.36 13.07 -3.18
C ILE A 224 -11.60 12.37 -3.73
N ARG A 225 -12.67 12.28 -2.94
CA ARG A 225 -13.91 11.63 -3.30
C ARG A 225 -14.63 12.36 -4.43
N GLU A 226 -14.69 13.68 -4.37
CA GLU A 226 -15.32 14.51 -5.40
C GLU A 226 -14.60 14.34 -6.75
N GLU A 227 -13.28 14.45 -6.76
CA GLU A 227 -12.49 14.28 -7.97
C GLU A 227 -12.53 12.85 -8.51
N ALA A 228 -12.43 11.84 -7.65
CA ALA A 228 -12.60 10.44 -8.07
C ALA A 228 -13.98 10.21 -8.68
N THR A 229 -15.04 10.75 -8.08
CA THR A 229 -16.41 10.65 -8.60
C THR A 229 -16.56 11.34 -9.96
N ARG A 230 -15.91 12.49 -10.14
CA ARG A 230 -15.88 13.22 -11.43
C ARG A 230 -15.17 12.38 -12.50
N LEU A 231 -13.98 11.86 -12.19
CA LEU A 231 -13.16 11.07 -13.11
C LEU A 231 -13.81 9.75 -13.50
N MET A 232 -14.48 9.08 -12.56
CA MET A 232 -15.18 7.82 -12.84
C MET A 232 -16.32 7.95 -13.85
N LYS A 233 -16.84 9.16 -14.08
CA LYS A 233 -17.85 9.44 -15.12
C LYS A 233 -17.23 9.56 -16.52
N ASP A 234 -15.94 9.88 -16.59
CA ASP A 234 -15.21 10.03 -17.86
C ASP A 234 -14.31 8.82 -18.12
N LYS A 235 -14.94 7.73 -18.55
CA LYS A 235 -14.24 6.47 -18.87
C LYS A 235 -13.22 6.64 -19.98
N GLY A 236 -13.49 7.52 -20.98
CA GLY A 236 -12.57 7.78 -22.08
C GLY A 236 -11.28 8.43 -21.61
N TYR A 237 -11.38 9.40 -20.69
CA TYR A 237 -10.20 10.02 -20.08
C TYR A 237 -9.39 8.99 -19.27
N LEU A 238 -10.04 8.21 -18.40
CA LEU A 238 -9.36 7.17 -17.62
C LEU A 238 -8.63 6.17 -18.53
N GLU A 239 -9.30 5.74 -19.62
CA GLU A 239 -8.72 4.85 -20.61
C GLU A 239 -7.49 5.46 -21.29
N SER A 240 -7.53 6.73 -21.66
CA SER A 240 -6.40 7.44 -22.24
C SER A 240 -5.20 7.51 -21.29
N VAL A 241 -5.46 7.74 -19.98
CA VAL A 241 -4.41 7.83 -18.96
C VAL A 241 -3.67 6.50 -18.79
N TYR A 242 -4.39 5.38 -18.58
CA TYR A 242 -3.70 4.12 -18.36
C TYR A 242 -3.10 3.52 -19.64
N LYS A 243 -3.64 3.81 -20.83
CA LYS A 243 -3.01 3.45 -22.12
C LYS A 243 -1.70 4.20 -22.35
N ALA A 244 -1.72 5.52 -22.21
CA ALA A 244 -0.49 6.33 -22.33
C ALA A 244 0.54 5.94 -21.25
N GLY A 245 0.10 5.61 -20.06
CA GLY A 245 0.96 5.08 -18.99
C GLY A 245 1.61 3.75 -19.38
N ALA A 246 0.82 2.83 -19.96
CA ALA A 246 1.30 1.52 -20.39
C ALA A 246 2.32 1.62 -21.53
N GLU A 247 2.11 2.52 -22.50
CA GLU A 247 3.07 2.77 -23.59
C GLU A 247 4.42 3.24 -23.05
N LYS A 248 4.41 4.21 -22.14
CA LYS A 248 5.65 4.73 -21.53
C LYS A 248 6.34 3.68 -20.68
N ALA A 249 5.58 2.95 -19.85
CA ALA A 249 6.10 1.87 -19.01
C ALA A 249 6.67 0.73 -19.87
N GLY A 250 5.95 0.32 -20.91
CA GLY A 250 6.37 -0.70 -21.87
C GLY A 250 7.66 -0.35 -22.58
N TYR A 251 7.84 0.90 -22.97
CA TYR A 251 9.10 1.36 -23.59
C TYR A 251 10.32 1.18 -22.67
N VAL A 252 10.17 1.48 -21.37
CA VAL A 252 11.25 1.28 -20.39
C VAL A 252 11.46 -0.21 -20.12
N ALA A 253 10.38 -0.94 -19.89
CA ALA A 253 10.39 -2.37 -19.60
C ALA A 253 11.06 -3.17 -20.73
N GLU A 254 10.75 -2.83 -21.99
CA GLU A 254 11.31 -3.48 -23.17
C GLU A 254 12.84 -3.38 -23.23
N LYS A 255 13.41 -2.23 -22.86
CA LYS A 255 14.88 -2.06 -22.83
C LYS A 255 15.55 -3.05 -21.88
N THR A 256 14.96 -3.25 -20.72
CA THR A 256 15.48 -4.19 -19.72
C THR A 256 15.26 -5.63 -20.18
N LEU A 257 14.06 -5.97 -20.66
CA LEU A 257 13.74 -7.31 -21.12
C LEU A 257 14.64 -7.77 -22.26
N ARG A 258 14.93 -6.90 -23.26
CA ARG A 258 15.87 -7.21 -24.35
C ARG A 258 17.28 -7.54 -23.85
N LYS A 259 17.76 -6.82 -22.81
CA LYS A 259 19.06 -7.14 -22.20
C LYS A 259 19.03 -8.55 -21.58
N VAL A 260 17.95 -8.86 -20.86
CA VAL A 260 17.74 -10.19 -20.25
C VAL A 260 17.71 -11.26 -21.32
N TYR A 261 16.90 -11.11 -22.36
CA TYR A 261 16.79 -12.08 -23.45
C TYR A 261 18.12 -12.37 -24.12
N LYS A 262 18.87 -11.31 -24.43
CA LYS A 262 20.23 -11.46 -25.01
C LYS A 262 21.15 -12.26 -24.08
N LYS A 263 21.04 -12.08 -22.76
CA LYS A 263 21.92 -12.73 -21.79
C LYS A 263 21.55 -14.20 -21.56
N VAL A 264 20.25 -14.53 -21.54
CA VAL A 264 19.79 -15.92 -21.40
C VAL A 264 19.80 -16.70 -22.72
N GLY A 265 20.09 -16.04 -23.85
CA GLY A 265 20.23 -16.70 -25.16
C GLY A 265 18.90 -16.85 -25.92
N PHE A 266 17.87 -16.05 -25.58
CA PHE A 266 16.64 -16.06 -26.37
C PHE A 266 16.86 -15.28 -27.68
N VAL A 267 16.21 -15.78 -28.76
CA VAL A 267 16.24 -15.11 -30.06
C VAL A 267 15.42 -13.81 -29.97
N ALA A 268 16.02 -12.71 -30.43
CA ALA A 268 15.30 -11.44 -30.49
C ALA A 268 14.13 -11.52 -31.49
N ARG A 269 13.02 -10.91 -31.12
CA ARG A 269 11.84 -10.73 -31.99
C ARG A 269 12.08 -9.59 -32.95
#